data_3f6c921cab9221942a3f0632fbd46b10
#
_entry.id   3f6c921cab9221942a3f0632fbd46b10
#
_cell.length_a   1.000
_cell.length_b   1.000
_cell.length_c   1.000
_cell.angle_alpha   90.00
_cell.angle_beta   90.00
_cell.angle_gamma   90.00
#
_symmetry.space_group_name_H-M   'P 1'
#
loop_
_entity.id
_entity.type
_entity.pdbx_description
1 polymer ?
#
loop_
_entity_poly.entity_id
_entity_poly.type
_entity_poly.pdbx_seq_one_letter_code
_entity_poly.pdbx_strand_id
1 'polypeptide(L)'
;MIYISCTIKELAKACGVSEGTVDRAVNNRSGIRESTKQHILEMAEQMDYRPNHLAKSLAIGGTKTIGIVSVDLSNNFFALLVESIEQTAREHGYFVNLALSHNDPEKEMEAIKYMAERRVDGIILFPLGKGVEFSSFLKKLGIPIVTIYNRIECDFVHVDVDCRQIMRNVVSFLAQKGYNEMIYIDPHFEKMKSGGINVFSIEQRRIGYLEGLKEEMLGDGEILEDMDERQLVGIAKRKDGMRKVFICRNDTPAVRLMTMFRENNIRVPEDVGIIGFD
;
A
#
# COMPACT_ATOMS: atom_id res chain seq x y z
N MET A 1 4.08 -17.69 32.75
CA MET A 1 4.10 -16.71 33.85
C MET A 1 3.27 -15.52 33.41
N ILE A 2 2.07 -15.33 33.97
CA ILE A 2 1.21 -14.18 33.66
C ILE A 2 1.82 -12.98 34.39
N TYR A 3 2.43 -12.04 33.68
CA TYR A 3 2.84 -10.76 34.24
C TYR A 3 1.57 -9.98 34.60
N ILE A 4 1.22 -9.96 35.85
CA ILE A 4 0.18 -9.08 36.37
C ILE A 4 0.84 -7.71 36.52
N SER A 5 0.70 -6.85 35.51
CA SER A 5 1.13 -5.45 35.62
C SER A 5 0.25 -4.74 36.68
N CYS A 6 0.87 -3.86 37.46
CA CYS A 6 0.17 -3.01 38.44
C CYS A 6 -1.00 -2.28 37.74
N THR A 7 -2.15 -2.25 38.40
CA THR A 7 -3.35 -1.54 37.92
C THR A 7 -3.35 -0.08 38.40
N ILE A 8 -4.10 0.77 37.71
CA ILE A 8 -4.27 2.19 38.11
C ILE A 8 -4.82 2.28 39.56
N LYS A 9 -5.66 1.34 39.94
CA LYS A 9 -6.26 1.27 41.28
C LYS A 9 -5.22 0.96 42.37
N GLU A 10 -4.30 0.04 42.08
CA GLU A 10 -3.21 -0.30 43.00
C GLU A 10 -2.22 0.85 43.14
N LEU A 11 -1.87 1.51 42.04
CA LEU A 11 -1.01 2.69 42.05
C LEU A 11 -1.67 3.85 42.82
N ALA A 12 -2.95 4.10 42.60
CA ALA A 12 -3.71 5.13 43.31
C ALA A 12 -3.71 4.87 44.85
N LYS A 13 -3.90 3.60 45.25
CA LYS A 13 -3.84 3.18 46.63
C LYS A 13 -2.44 3.37 47.23
N ALA A 14 -1.39 3.01 46.52
CA ALA A 14 0.00 3.18 46.95
C ALA A 14 0.38 4.67 47.13
N CYS A 15 -0.08 5.54 46.24
CA CYS A 15 0.16 6.98 46.32
C CYS A 15 -0.80 7.72 47.28
N GLY A 16 -1.84 7.09 47.81
CA GLY A 16 -2.83 7.74 48.67
C GLY A 16 -3.71 8.76 47.95
N VAL A 17 -3.96 8.57 46.66
CA VAL A 17 -4.73 9.50 45.81
C VAL A 17 -5.86 8.78 45.07
N SER A 18 -6.73 9.53 44.38
CA SER A 18 -7.76 8.97 43.54
C SER A 18 -7.19 8.47 42.19
N GLU A 19 -7.86 7.47 41.56
CA GLU A 19 -7.51 7.00 40.20
C GLU A 19 -7.51 8.14 39.17
N GLY A 20 -8.43 9.11 39.31
CA GLY A 20 -8.45 10.31 38.45
C GLY A 20 -7.23 11.25 38.64
N THR A 21 -6.62 11.25 39.86
CA THR A 21 -5.38 11.99 40.13
C THR A 21 -4.19 11.29 39.45
N VAL A 22 -4.14 9.95 39.52
CA VAL A 22 -3.14 9.15 38.81
C VAL A 22 -3.26 9.34 37.29
N ASP A 23 -4.47 9.27 36.73
CA ASP A 23 -4.71 9.48 35.30
C ASP A 23 -4.21 10.85 34.85
N ARG A 24 -4.45 11.91 35.63
CA ARG A 24 -3.92 13.25 35.30
C ARG A 24 -2.39 13.29 35.36
N ALA A 25 -1.76 12.66 36.35
CA ALA A 25 -0.32 12.64 36.50
C ALA A 25 0.35 11.92 35.31
N VAL A 26 -0.07 10.70 35.01
CA VAL A 26 0.49 9.83 33.99
C VAL A 26 0.26 10.39 32.58
N ASN A 27 -0.88 11.04 32.35
CA ASN A 27 -1.21 11.65 31.06
C ASN A 27 -0.83 13.14 30.96
N ASN A 28 -0.05 13.65 31.88
CA ASN A 28 0.43 15.06 31.91
C ASN A 28 -0.71 16.09 31.77
N ARG A 29 -1.86 15.83 32.41
CA ARG A 29 -3.01 16.74 32.40
C ARG A 29 -2.88 17.77 33.51
N SER A 30 -3.44 18.97 33.30
CA SER A 30 -3.48 20.04 34.32
C SER A 30 -4.39 19.70 35.52
N GLY A 31 -4.25 20.44 36.60
CA GLY A 31 -5.11 20.34 37.77
C GLY A 31 -4.56 19.44 38.90
N ILE A 32 -3.27 19.15 38.91
CA ILE A 32 -2.53 18.53 40.03
C ILE A 32 -1.27 19.34 40.34
N ARG A 33 -0.83 19.31 41.60
CA ARG A 33 0.41 19.94 42.03
C ARG A 33 1.60 19.17 41.47
N GLU A 34 2.67 19.88 41.06
CA GLU A 34 3.85 19.24 40.46
C GLU A 34 4.51 18.22 41.42
N SER A 35 4.57 18.52 42.73
CA SER A 35 5.08 17.57 43.70
C SER A 35 4.27 16.26 43.79
N THR A 36 2.94 16.36 43.64
CA THR A 36 2.06 15.18 43.62
C THR A 36 2.25 14.37 42.34
N LYS A 37 2.39 15.07 41.22
CA LYS A 37 2.66 14.42 39.92
C LYS A 37 3.98 13.68 39.95
N GLN A 38 5.04 14.31 40.42
CA GLN A 38 6.37 13.71 40.52
C GLN A 38 6.33 12.43 41.40
N HIS A 39 5.71 12.50 42.59
CA HIS A 39 5.54 11.35 43.46
C HIS A 39 4.80 10.20 42.78
N ILE A 40 3.73 10.47 42.04
CA ILE A 40 2.96 9.44 41.33
C ILE A 40 3.82 8.81 40.21
N LEU A 41 4.62 9.60 39.45
CA LEU A 41 5.49 9.08 38.37
C LEU A 41 6.60 8.18 38.94
N GLU A 42 7.22 8.57 40.09
CA GLU A 42 8.23 7.75 40.76
C GLU A 42 7.64 6.41 41.26
N MET A 43 6.45 6.45 41.85
CA MET A 43 5.76 5.22 42.29
C MET A 43 5.33 4.36 41.10
N ALA A 44 4.90 4.96 40.02
CA ALA A 44 4.55 4.25 38.77
C ALA A 44 5.77 3.48 38.21
N GLU A 45 6.95 4.09 38.23
CA GLU A 45 8.19 3.44 37.84
C GLU A 45 8.58 2.30 38.78
N GLN A 46 8.54 2.53 40.08
CA GLN A 46 8.83 1.50 41.09
C GLN A 46 7.90 0.29 41.02
N MET A 47 6.63 0.49 40.68
CA MET A 47 5.62 -0.56 40.58
C MET A 47 5.50 -1.16 39.17
N ASP A 48 6.37 -0.80 38.20
CA ASP A 48 6.28 -1.15 36.77
C ASP A 48 4.86 -0.93 36.23
N TYR A 49 4.24 0.19 36.63
CA TYR A 49 2.90 0.53 36.15
C TYR A 49 2.95 0.93 34.69
N ARG A 50 2.18 0.24 33.88
CA ARG A 50 1.99 0.57 32.46
C ARG A 50 0.53 0.93 32.21
N PRO A 51 0.26 2.14 31.65
CA PRO A 51 -1.10 2.51 31.33
C PRO A 51 -1.76 1.48 30.41
N ASN A 52 -2.96 1.05 30.77
CA ASN A 52 -3.72 0.14 29.92
C ASN A 52 -4.33 0.93 28.74
N HIS A 53 -3.73 0.81 27.57
CA HIS A 53 -4.19 1.48 26.35
C HIS A 53 -5.62 1.11 25.97
N LEU A 54 -6.07 -0.13 26.23
CA LEU A 54 -7.45 -0.56 25.95
C LEU A 54 -8.47 0.20 26.81
N ALA A 55 -8.18 0.36 28.12
CA ALA A 55 -9.04 1.13 29.01
C ALA A 55 -9.07 2.62 28.63
N LYS A 56 -7.92 3.17 28.21
CA LYS A 56 -7.80 4.55 27.73
C LYS A 56 -8.57 4.75 26.42
N SER A 57 -8.49 3.80 25.49
CA SER A 57 -9.20 3.82 24.20
C SER A 57 -10.72 3.85 24.40
N LEU A 58 -11.23 3.07 25.34
CA LEU A 58 -12.66 3.08 25.72
C LEU A 58 -13.12 4.44 26.27
N ALA A 59 -12.28 5.09 27.07
CA ALA A 59 -12.59 6.40 27.64
C ALA A 59 -12.53 7.55 26.63
N ILE A 60 -11.69 7.44 25.61
CA ILE A 60 -11.47 8.48 24.58
C ILE A 60 -12.35 8.23 23.34
N GLY A 61 -12.87 7.01 23.16
CA GLY A 61 -13.67 6.63 21.99
C GLY A 61 -12.85 6.35 20.74
N GLY A 62 -11.54 6.11 20.87
CA GLY A 62 -10.64 5.78 19.76
C GLY A 62 -9.38 5.07 20.20
N THR A 63 -8.82 4.22 19.36
CA THR A 63 -7.63 3.40 19.69
C THR A 63 -6.31 4.08 19.32
N LYS A 64 -6.37 5.19 18.60
CA LYS A 64 -5.20 5.84 18.00
C LYS A 64 -4.39 4.86 17.13
N THR A 65 -5.10 3.98 16.41
CA THR A 65 -4.51 2.97 15.55
C THR A 65 -5.17 3.04 14.17
N ILE A 66 -4.37 3.02 13.11
CA ILE A 66 -4.78 2.91 11.71
C ILE A 66 -4.39 1.51 11.21
N GLY A 67 -5.32 0.83 10.57
CA GLY A 67 -5.05 -0.41 9.84
C GLY A 67 -4.54 -0.12 8.45
N ILE A 68 -3.49 -0.81 8.01
CA ILE A 68 -3.07 -0.85 6.60
C ILE A 68 -3.25 -2.29 6.13
N VAL A 69 -4.02 -2.47 5.06
CA VAL A 69 -4.12 -3.76 4.36
C VAL A 69 -3.50 -3.58 2.99
N SER A 70 -2.29 -4.13 2.81
CA SER A 70 -1.50 -4.03 1.59
C SER A 70 -1.37 -5.39 0.91
N VAL A 71 -0.95 -5.38 -0.34
CA VAL A 71 -0.76 -6.61 -1.14
C VAL A 71 0.47 -7.36 -0.66
N ASP A 72 1.63 -6.76 -0.76
CA ASP A 72 2.92 -7.28 -0.29
C ASP A 72 3.90 -6.11 -0.05
N LEU A 73 5.11 -6.42 0.38
CA LEU A 73 6.22 -5.47 0.53
C LEU A 73 7.43 -5.85 -0.33
N SER A 74 7.30 -6.81 -1.22
CA SER A 74 8.37 -7.22 -2.13
C SER A 74 8.57 -6.20 -3.26
N ASN A 75 7.52 -5.49 -3.63
CA ASN A 75 7.60 -4.33 -4.49
C ASN A 75 7.96 -3.09 -3.65
N ASN A 76 9.04 -2.42 -4.03
CA ASN A 76 9.57 -1.24 -3.35
C ASN A 76 8.56 -0.09 -3.26
N PHE A 77 7.69 0.07 -4.25
CA PHE A 77 6.60 1.06 -4.24
C PHE A 77 5.70 0.89 -3.01
N PHE A 78 5.20 -0.34 -2.75
CA PHE A 78 4.35 -0.59 -1.59
C PHE A 78 5.09 -0.39 -0.27
N ALA A 79 6.36 -0.81 -0.21
CA ALA A 79 7.18 -0.66 0.99
C ALA A 79 7.39 0.82 1.36
N LEU A 80 7.79 1.65 0.40
CA LEU A 80 7.99 3.10 0.60
C LEU A 80 6.68 3.82 0.95
N LEU A 81 5.57 3.41 0.34
CA LEU A 81 4.27 4.01 0.63
C LEU A 81 3.80 3.67 2.05
N VAL A 82 3.96 2.42 2.48
CA VAL A 82 3.65 1.99 3.86
C VAL A 82 4.53 2.72 4.87
N GLU A 83 5.84 2.89 4.58
CA GLU A 83 6.75 3.66 5.42
C GLU A 83 6.32 5.13 5.55
N SER A 84 5.96 5.77 4.45
CA SER A 84 5.48 7.17 4.44
C SER A 84 4.17 7.33 5.21
N ILE A 85 3.25 6.36 5.08
CA ILE A 85 1.99 6.34 5.85
C ILE A 85 2.28 6.19 7.34
N GLU A 86 3.18 5.27 7.71
CA GLU A 86 3.54 5.03 9.12
C GLU A 86 4.16 6.27 9.76
N GLN A 87 5.10 6.91 9.07
CA GLN A 87 5.73 8.13 9.55
C GLN A 87 4.69 9.24 9.78
N THR A 88 3.82 9.48 8.78
CA THR A 88 2.74 10.49 8.88
C THR A 88 1.76 10.17 10.01
N ALA A 89 1.36 8.91 10.15
CA ALA A 89 0.48 8.47 11.23
C ALA A 89 1.11 8.74 12.60
N ARG A 90 2.38 8.44 12.77
CA ARG A 90 3.14 8.66 14.01
C ARG A 90 3.22 10.15 14.36
N GLU A 91 3.47 11.04 13.39
CA GLU A 91 3.47 12.49 13.60
C GLU A 91 2.13 13.02 14.12
N HIS A 92 1.02 12.34 13.77
CA HIS A 92 -0.32 12.65 14.25
C HIS A 92 -0.75 11.84 15.49
N GLY A 93 0.18 11.12 16.10
CA GLY A 93 -0.06 10.34 17.32
C GLY A 93 -0.86 9.07 17.10
N TYR A 94 -0.79 8.49 15.89
CA TYR A 94 -1.37 7.19 15.56
C TYR A 94 -0.28 6.11 15.45
N PHE A 95 -0.65 4.88 15.79
CA PHE A 95 0.12 3.69 15.46
C PHE A 95 -0.47 2.99 14.24
N VAL A 96 0.34 2.22 13.54
CA VAL A 96 -0.08 1.47 12.36
C VAL A 96 -0.09 -0.03 12.65
N ASN A 97 -1.19 -0.70 12.31
CA ASN A 97 -1.28 -2.15 12.20
C ASN A 97 -1.25 -2.53 10.73
N LEU A 98 -0.20 -3.24 10.31
CA LEU A 98 -0.04 -3.71 8.93
C LEU A 98 -0.47 -5.16 8.80
N ALA A 99 -1.26 -5.47 7.77
CA ALA A 99 -1.55 -6.82 7.30
C ALA A 99 -1.29 -6.92 5.79
N LEU A 100 -0.86 -8.10 5.35
CA LEU A 100 -0.54 -8.37 3.94
C LEU A 100 -1.49 -9.43 3.38
N SER A 101 -2.12 -9.13 2.26
CA SER A 101 -3.06 -10.02 1.58
C SER A 101 -2.37 -11.01 0.63
N HIS A 102 -1.13 -10.75 0.21
CA HIS A 102 -0.37 -11.61 -0.72
C HIS A 102 -1.11 -11.95 -2.02
N ASN A 103 -1.83 -10.99 -2.60
CA ASN A 103 -2.69 -11.17 -3.77
C ASN A 103 -3.83 -12.19 -3.58
N ASP A 104 -4.26 -12.42 -2.34
CA ASP A 104 -5.30 -13.36 -1.96
C ASP A 104 -6.51 -12.59 -1.39
N PRO A 105 -7.66 -12.55 -2.10
CA PRO A 105 -8.86 -11.85 -1.64
C PRO A 105 -9.43 -12.38 -0.32
N GLU A 106 -9.24 -13.67 -0.01
CA GLU A 106 -9.71 -14.23 1.27
C GLU A 106 -8.89 -13.68 2.43
N LYS A 107 -7.57 -13.62 2.28
CA LYS A 107 -6.67 -13.00 3.27
C LYS A 107 -6.92 -11.50 3.42
N GLU A 108 -7.25 -10.81 2.33
CA GLU A 108 -7.68 -9.42 2.41
C GLU A 108 -8.90 -9.27 3.33
N MET A 109 -9.94 -10.09 3.09
CA MET A 109 -11.15 -10.07 3.89
C MET A 109 -10.89 -10.42 5.37
N GLU A 110 -10.03 -11.40 5.64
CA GLU A 110 -9.62 -11.76 7.00
C GLU A 110 -8.90 -10.60 7.68
N ALA A 111 -7.95 -9.95 6.99
CA ALA A 111 -7.22 -8.80 7.49
C ALA A 111 -8.14 -7.63 7.84
N ILE A 112 -9.10 -7.32 6.95
CA ILE A 112 -10.07 -6.24 7.18
C ILE A 112 -10.95 -6.55 8.40
N LYS A 113 -11.47 -7.79 8.53
CA LYS A 113 -12.25 -8.22 9.69
C LYS A 113 -11.43 -8.11 10.98
N TYR A 114 -10.18 -8.58 10.97
CA TYR A 114 -9.27 -8.49 12.09
C TYR A 114 -9.05 -7.04 12.54
N MET A 115 -8.84 -6.10 11.59
CA MET A 115 -8.70 -4.68 11.90
C MET A 115 -9.99 -4.12 12.55
N ALA A 116 -11.15 -4.50 12.01
CA ALA A 116 -12.44 -4.10 12.58
C ALA A 116 -12.67 -4.61 14.01
N GLU A 117 -12.35 -5.87 14.27
CA GLU A 117 -12.43 -6.46 15.62
C GLU A 117 -11.49 -5.77 16.62
N ARG A 118 -10.33 -5.30 16.15
CA ARG A 118 -9.35 -4.51 16.92
C ARG A 118 -9.75 -3.05 17.08
N ARG A 119 -10.89 -2.64 16.49
CA ARG A 119 -11.43 -1.27 16.55
C ARG A 119 -10.43 -0.22 16.13
N VAL A 120 -9.72 -0.45 15.02
CA VAL A 120 -8.89 0.59 14.44
C VAL A 120 -9.73 1.81 14.07
N ASP A 121 -9.17 3.01 14.17
CA ASP A 121 -9.90 4.27 13.94
C ASP A 121 -10.11 4.56 12.44
N GLY A 122 -9.37 3.87 11.57
CA GLY A 122 -9.48 3.93 10.12
C GLY A 122 -8.69 2.82 9.44
N ILE A 123 -9.01 2.55 8.18
CA ILE A 123 -8.31 1.56 7.35
C ILE A 123 -7.82 2.23 6.05
N ILE A 124 -6.56 2.03 5.74
CA ILE A 124 -5.98 2.31 4.44
C ILE A 124 -5.87 0.98 3.70
N LEU A 125 -6.54 0.87 2.56
CA LEU A 125 -6.72 -0.39 1.84
C LEU A 125 -6.15 -0.30 0.43
N PHE A 126 -5.35 -1.28 0.04
CA PHE A 126 -4.93 -1.54 -1.34
C PHE A 126 -5.83 -2.65 -1.92
N PRO A 127 -6.99 -2.33 -2.45
CA PRO A 127 -8.05 -3.32 -2.62
C PRO A 127 -7.76 -4.33 -3.74
N LEU A 128 -7.85 -5.61 -3.39
CA LEU A 128 -7.98 -6.73 -4.32
C LEU A 128 -9.45 -7.03 -4.64
N GLY A 129 -10.34 -6.77 -3.69
CA GLY A 129 -11.77 -6.91 -3.88
C GLY A 129 -12.36 -5.78 -4.73
N LYS A 130 -13.50 -6.06 -5.37
CA LYS A 130 -14.24 -5.12 -6.22
C LYS A 130 -15.74 -5.40 -6.20
N GLY A 131 -16.49 -4.48 -6.80
CA GLY A 131 -17.94 -4.64 -6.99
C GLY A 131 -18.77 -4.27 -5.77
N VAL A 132 -20.10 -4.37 -5.96
CA VAL A 132 -21.10 -3.90 -5.00
C VAL A 132 -21.10 -4.68 -3.69
N GLU A 133 -20.86 -5.98 -3.76
CA GLU A 133 -20.83 -6.85 -2.57
C GLU A 133 -19.67 -6.49 -1.64
N PHE A 134 -18.47 -6.34 -2.19
CA PHE A 134 -17.29 -5.94 -1.44
C PHE A 134 -17.45 -4.53 -0.86
N SER A 135 -17.95 -3.60 -1.65
CA SER A 135 -18.25 -2.22 -1.19
C SER A 135 -19.28 -2.20 -0.06
N SER A 136 -20.32 -3.02 -0.16
CA SER A 136 -21.36 -3.14 0.86
C SER A 136 -20.84 -3.75 2.15
N PHE A 137 -19.92 -4.73 2.04
CA PHE A 137 -19.23 -5.30 3.19
C PHE A 137 -18.41 -4.22 3.90
N LEU A 138 -17.59 -3.46 3.19
CA LEU A 138 -16.76 -2.40 3.76
C LEU A 138 -17.60 -1.32 4.44
N LYS A 139 -18.70 -0.89 3.83
CA LYS A 139 -19.62 0.12 4.41
C LYS A 139 -20.25 -0.36 5.71
N LYS A 140 -20.59 -1.65 5.83
CA LYS A 140 -21.18 -2.23 7.05
C LYS A 140 -20.22 -2.24 8.25
N LEU A 141 -18.90 -2.13 8.04
CA LEU A 141 -17.94 -2.07 9.14
C LEU A 141 -18.07 -0.77 9.95
N GLY A 142 -18.59 0.30 9.37
CA GLY A 142 -18.74 1.61 10.04
C GLY A 142 -17.40 2.27 10.39
N ILE A 143 -16.31 1.85 9.76
CA ILE A 143 -14.95 2.38 9.93
C ILE A 143 -14.60 3.24 8.72
N PRO A 144 -14.00 4.44 8.89
CA PRO A 144 -13.46 5.22 7.79
C PRO A 144 -12.46 4.41 6.96
N ILE A 145 -12.65 4.37 5.64
CA ILE A 145 -11.76 3.64 4.72
C ILE A 145 -11.27 4.59 3.64
N VAL A 146 -9.96 4.58 3.42
CA VAL A 146 -9.30 5.21 2.29
C VAL A 146 -8.72 4.10 1.41
N THR A 147 -9.04 4.12 0.11
CA THR A 147 -8.48 3.18 -0.85
C THR A 147 -7.32 3.82 -1.60
N ILE A 148 -6.30 3.01 -1.90
CA ILE A 148 -5.11 3.45 -2.65
C ILE A 148 -4.92 2.56 -3.86
N TYR A 149 -4.50 3.14 -4.97
CA TYR A 149 -4.07 2.48 -6.20
C TYR A 149 -5.21 1.83 -7.00
N ASN A 150 -5.96 0.90 -6.45
CA ASN A 150 -7.13 0.32 -7.10
C ASN A 150 -8.42 0.97 -6.59
N ARG A 151 -9.27 1.42 -7.50
CA ARG A 151 -10.56 2.00 -7.16
C ARG A 151 -11.60 0.90 -6.93
N ILE A 152 -12.43 1.10 -5.90
CA ILE A 152 -13.63 0.30 -5.67
C ILE A 152 -14.84 1.09 -6.16
N GLU A 153 -15.82 0.41 -6.74
CA GLU A 153 -17.10 1.01 -7.07
C GLU A 153 -17.78 1.50 -5.78
N CYS A 154 -17.99 2.77 -5.62
CA CYS A 154 -18.70 3.53 -4.58
C CYS A 154 -17.84 4.64 -3.94
N ASP A 155 -18.48 5.44 -3.08
CA ASP A 155 -17.99 6.71 -2.52
C ASP A 155 -16.95 6.56 -1.41
N PHE A 156 -15.89 5.75 -1.60
CA PHE A 156 -14.74 5.75 -0.71
C PHE A 156 -13.77 6.88 -1.10
N VAL A 157 -13.16 7.48 -0.11
CA VAL A 157 -12.01 8.36 -0.37
C VAL A 157 -10.94 7.53 -1.06
N HIS A 158 -10.45 8.02 -2.19
CA HIS A 158 -9.50 7.31 -3.03
C HIS A 158 -8.28 8.17 -3.32
N VAL A 159 -7.10 7.61 -3.15
CA VAL A 159 -5.81 8.24 -3.46
C VAL A 159 -5.14 7.42 -4.56
N ASP A 160 -4.88 8.05 -5.69
CA ASP A 160 -4.27 7.39 -6.85
C ASP A 160 -3.50 8.41 -7.69
N VAL A 161 -2.75 7.88 -8.66
CA VAL A 161 -2.16 8.64 -9.75
C VAL A 161 -2.92 8.33 -11.04
N ASP A 162 -3.02 9.29 -11.95
CA ASP A 162 -3.69 9.05 -13.24
C ASP A 162 -2.82 8.13 -14.13
N CYS A 163 -2.89 6.82 -13.83
CA CYS A 163 -2.13 5.80 -14.54
C CYS A 163 -2.36 5.82 -16.05
N ARG A 164 -3.57 6.18 -16.50
CA ARG A 164 -3.92 6.28 -17.94
C ARG A 164 -3.17 7.44 -18.59
N GLN A 165 -3.23 8.63 -17.98
CA GLN A 165 -2.55 9.80 -18.52
C GLN A 165 -1.02 9.65 -18.44
N ILE A 166 -0.49 9.07 -17.36
CA ILE A 166 0.95 8.83 -17.22
C ILE A 166 1.43 7.90 -18.35
N MET A 167 0.70 6.83 -18.64
CA MET A 167 1.12 5.90 -19.70
C MET A 167 1.03 6.54 -21.09
N ARG A 168 0.04 7.37 -21.36
CA ARG A 168 0.00 8.18 -22.60
C ARG A 168 1.24 9.06 -22.71
N ASN A 169 1.60 9.74 -21.64
CA ASN A 169 2.81 10.59 -21.60
C ASN A 169 4.09 9.76 -21.81
N VAL A 170 4.18 8.55 -21.28
CA VAL A 170 5.30 7.63 -21.52
C VAL A 170 5.41 7.28 -23.00
N VAL A 171 4.31 6.90 -23.65
CA VAL A 171 4.30 6.58 -25.09
C VAL A 171 4.74 7.80 -25.92
N SER A 172 4.18 8.97 -25.64
CA SER A 172 4.55 10.21 -26.35
C SER A 172 6.04 10.56 -26.16
N PHE A 173 6.54 10.45 -24.93
CA PHE A 173 7.97 10.65 -24.64
C PHE A 173 8.86 9.69 -25.43
N LEU A 174 8.50 8.41 -25.50
CA LEU A 174 9.26 7.40 -26.23
C LEU A 174 9.21 7.63 -27.75
N ALA A 175 8.06 8.03 -28.28
CA ALA A 175 7.91 8.41 -29.68
C ALA A 175 8.84 9.60 -30.05
N GLN A 176 8.88 10.64 -29.20
CA GLN A 176 9.79 11.78 -29.34
C GLN A 176 11.28 11.39 -29.27
N LYS A 177 11.62 10.29 -28.58
CA LYS A 177 12.96 9.70 -28.56
C LYS A 177 13.26 8.83 -29.78
N GLY A 178 12.31 8.72 -30.73
CA GLY A 178 12.45 7.97 -31.97
C GLY A 178 12.19 6.47 -31.83
N TYR A 179 11.60 6.01 -30.74
CA TYR A 179 11.08 4.65 -30.66
C TYR A 179 9.79 4.56 -31.47
N ASN A 180 9.73 3.59 -32.37
CA ASN A 180 8.60 3.41 -33.29
C ASN A 180 7.98 2.01 -33.23
N GLU A 181 8.52 1.13 -32.42
CA GLU A 181 7.92 -0.14 -32.04
C GLU A 181 7.95 -0.27 -30.51
N MET A 182 6.78 -0.27 -29.89
CA MET A 182 6.60 -0.32 -28.45
C MET A 182 5.91 -1.61 -28.06
N ILE A 183 6.47 -2.35 -27.10
CA ILE A 183 5.96 -3.62 -26.62
C ILE A 183 5.64 -3.47 -25.14
N TYR A 184 4.37 -3.68 -24.75
CA TYR A 184 3.96 -3.60 -23.35
C TYR A 184 4.01 -4.97 -22.71
N ILE A 185 4.75 -5.08 -21.60
CA ILE A 185 4.92 -6.32 -20.83
C ILE A 185 4.05 -6.24 -19.59
N ASP A 186 3.00 -7.07 -19.55
CA ASP A 186 2.00 -7.07 -18.47
C ASP A 186 1.70 -8.49 -17.97
N PRO A 187 2.63 -9.12 -17.25
CA PRO A 187 2.49 -10.51 -16.84
C PRO A 187 1.24 -10.75 -15.98
N HIS A 188 0.52 -11.83 -16.29
CA HIS A 188 -0.59 -12.37 -15.52
C HIS A 188 -1.86 -11.50 -15.45
N PHE A 189 -2.03 -10.47 -16.29
CA PHE A 189 -3.21 -9.61 -16.25
C PHE A 189 -4.52 -10.39 -16.39
N GLU A 190 -4.67 -11.20 -17.45
CA GLU A 190 -5.91 -11.95 -17.68
C GLU A 190 -6.18 -13.00 -16.57
N LYS A 191 -5.13 -13.60 -16.02
CA LYS A 191 -5.26 -14.52 -14.88
C LYS A 191 -5.77 -13.78 -13.62
N MET A 192 -5.26 -12.59 -13.34
CA MET A 192 -5.72 -11.79 -12.20
C MET A 192 -7.17 -11.34 -12.42
N LYS A 193 -7.49 -10.83 -13.61
CA LYS A 193 -8.83 -10.34 -13.96
C LYS A 193 -9.87 -11.42 -13.91
N SER A 194 -9.59 -12.60 -14.50
CA SER A 194 -10.49 -13.76 -14.47
C SER A 194 -10.61 -14.39 -13.09
N GLY A 195 -9.58 -14.30 -12.26
CA GLY A 195 -9.59 -14.66 -10.84
C GLY A 195 -10.37 -13.70 -9.94
N GLY A 196 -11.02 -12.68 -10.50
CA GLY A 196 -11.86 -11.74 -9.75
C GLY A 196 -11.08 -10.65 -9.01
N ILE A 197 -9.75 -10.56 -9.19
CA ILE A 197 -8.91 -9.54 -8.57
C ILE A 197 -9.19 -8.17 -9.20
N ASN A 198 -9.16 -7.15 -8.38
CA ASN A 198 -9.26 -5.76 -8.81
C ASN A 198 -7.96 -5.35 -9.52
N VAL A 199 -8.06 -5.18 -10.83
CA VAL A 199 -6.93 -4.79 -11.72
C VAL A 199 -7.11 -3.38 -12.27
N PHE A 200 -7.90 -2.54 -11.62
CA PHE A 200 -8.28 -1.20 -12.12
C PHE A 200 -7.08 -0.38 -12.60
N SER A 201 -6.08 -0.19 -11.75
CA SER A 201 -4.91 0.64 -12.07
C SER A 201 -4.06 0.04 -13.20
N ILE A 202 -3.95 -1.30 -13.24
CA ILE A 202 -3.24 -2.01 -14.31
C ILE A 202 -4.01 -1.83 -15.64
N GLU A 203 -5.32 -1.96 -15.61
CA GLU A 203 -6.18 -1.77 -16.79
C GLU A 203 -6.12 -0.33 -17.32
N GLN A 204 -6.06 0.67 -16.42
CA GLN A 204 -5.87 2.08 -16.82
C GLN A 204 -4.52 2.30 -17.53
N ARG A 205 -3.45 1.62 -17.12
CA ARG A 205 -2.15 1.67 -17.84
C ARG A 205 -2.26 1.07 -19.24
N ARG A 206 -2.92 -0.09 -19.37
CA ARG A 206 -3.14 -0.72 -20.71
C ARG A 206 -3.93 0.20 -21.63
N ILE A 207 -5.00 0.81 -21.14
CA ILE A 207 -5.81 1.77 -21.90
C ILE A 207 -4.94 2.96 -22.32
N GLY A 208 -4.20 3.56 -21.38
CA GLY A 208 -3.31 4.69 -21.67
C GLY A 208 -2.23 4.36 -22.68
N TYR A 209 -1.67 3.14 -22.65
CA TYR A 209 -0.71 2.66 -23.65
C TYR A 209 -1.32 2.63 -25.05
N LEU A 210 -2.49 1.99 -25.20
CA LEU A 210 -3.17 1.87 -26.50
C LEU A 210 -3.62 3.23 -27.07
N GLU A 211 -4.10 4.12 -26.19
CA GLU A 211 -4.46 5.48 -26.59
C GLU A 211 -3.25 6.30 -27.01
N GLY A 212 -2.15 6.22 -26.25
CA GLY A 212 -0.91 6.89 -26.60
C GLY A 212 -0.36 6.45 -27.96
N LEU A 213 -0.38 5.15 -28.25
CA LEU A 213 0.04 4.64 -29.57
C LEU A 213 -0.83 5.18 -30.70
N LYS A 214 -2.14 5.24 -30.50
CA LYS A 214 -3.07 5.77 -31.47
C LYS A 214 -2.84 7.28 -31.72
N GLU A 215 -2.59 8.05 -30.67
CA GLU A 215 -2.28 9.48 -30.76
C GLU A 215 -0.98 9.75 -31.52
N GLU A 216 0.05 8.93 -31.31
CA GLU A 216 1.34 9.02 -31.98
C GLU A 216 1.37 8.29 -33.34
N MET A 217 0.25 7.73 -33.80
CA MET A 217 0.11 6.97 -35.05
C MET A 217 1.09 5.78 -35.18
N LEU A 218 1.36 5.09 -34.07
CA LEU A 218 2.30 3.97 -33.99
C LEU A 218 1.65 2.58 -34.16
N GLY A 219 0.41 2.53 -34.66
CA GLY A 219 -0.32 1.30 -34.89
C GLY A 219 -1.03 0.78 -33.61
N ASP A 220 -1.39 -0.51 -33.63
CA ASP A 220 -2.21 -1.12 -32.55
C ASP A 220 -1.41 -1.50 -31.30
N GLY A 221 -0.09 -1.61 -31.43
CA GLY A 221 0.82 -2.02 -30.36
C GLY A 221 0.75 -3.51 -30.02
N GLU A 222 1.72 -3.99 -29.28
CA GLU A 222 1.79 -5.36 -28.81
C GLU A 222 1.77 -5.39 -27.27
N ILE A 223 0.91 -6.23 -26.69
CA ILE A 223 0.84 -6.48 -25.23
C ILE A 223 1.16 -7.95 -25.00
N LEU A 224 2.22 -8.22 -24.24
CA LEU A 224 2.66 -9.56 -23.90
C LEU A 224 2.40 -9.83 -22.43
N GLU A 225 1.66 -10.91 -22.17
CA GLU A 225 1.32 -11.35 -20.80
C GLU A 225 2.29 -12.39 -20.25
N ASP A 226 3.10 -12.97 -21.11
CA ASP A 226 4.11 -13.94 -20.73
C ASP A 226 5.52 -13.37 -20.91
N MET A 227 6.42 -13.81 -20.04
CA MET A 227 7.85 -13.49 -20.11
C MET A 227 8.60 -14.62 -20.83
N ASP A 228 8.09 -15.06 -22.01
CA ASP A 228 8.74 -16.07 -22.82
C ASP A 228 10.05 -15.53 -23.42
N GLU A 229 11.17 -16.10 -22.98
CA GLU A 229 12.50 -15.64 -23.38
C GLU A 229 12.71 -15.69 -24.90
N ARG A 230 12.25 -16.76 -25.56
CA ARG A 230 12.46 -16.93 -27.00
C ARG A 230 11.72 -15.86 -27.79
N GLN A 231 10.49 -15.57 -27.38
CA GLN A 231 9.67 -14.52 -27.99
C GLN A 231 10.32 -13.15 -27.79
N LEU A 232 10.64 -12.79 -26.54
CA LEU A 232 11.19 -11.47 -26.20
C LEU A 232 12.56 -11.24 -26.86
N VAL A 233 13.46 -12.23 -26.83
CA VAL A 233 14.76 -12.17 -27.51
C VAL A 233 14.58 -12.13 -29.02
N GLY A 234 13.63 -12.88 -29.57
CA GLY A 234 13.29 -12.85 -30.98
C GLY A 234 12.84 -11.47 -31.46
N ILE A 235 11.95 -10.81 -30.72
CA ILE A 235 11.51 -9.44 -31.00
C ILE A 235 12.70 -8.47 -30.94
N ALA A 236 13.50 -8.55 -29.86
CA ALA A 236 14.64 -7.66 -29.67
C ALA A 236 15.71 -7.78 -30.77
N LYS A 237 15.95 -8.99 -31.27
CA LYS A 237 16.96 -9.26 -32.33
C LYS A 237 16.43 -9.08 -33.75
N ARG A 238 15.15 -8.79 -33.96
CA ARG A 238 14.55 -8.62 -35.31
C ARG A 238 15.15 -7.39 -36.00
N LYS A 239 15.75 -7.61 -37.15
CA LYS A 239 16.39 -6.56 -38.00
C LYS A 239 15.41 -6.03 -39.04
N ASP A 240 14.45 -5.26 -38.60
CA ASP A 240 13.39 -4.64 -39.43
C ASP A 240 13.52 -3.13 -39.59
N GLY A 241 14.59 -2.55 -39.04
CA GLY A 241 14.81 -1.11 -39.02
C GLY A 241 14.02 -0.35 -37.97
N MET A 242 13.23 -1.05 -37.17
CA MET A 242 12.45 -0.43 -36.09
C MET A 242 13.28 -0.24 -34.83
N ARG A 243 13.12 0.92 -34.21
CA ARG A 243 13.72 1.19 -32.91
C ARG A 243 12.74 0.77 -31.80
N LYS A 244 13.09 -0.29 -31.10
CA LYS A 244 12.20 -1.00 -30.19
C LYS A 244 12.37 -0.56 -28.73
N VAL A 245 11.26 -0.53 -28.00
CA VAL A 245 11.26 -0.34 -26.55
C VAL A 245 10.26 -1.26 -25.88
N PHE A 246 10.67 -1.87 -24.76
CA PHE A 246 9.82 -2.69 -23.90
C PHE A 246 9.37 -1.84 -22.73
N ILE A 247 8.06 -1.65 -22.60
CA ILE A 247 7.42 -0.92 -21.51
C ILE A 247 6.91 -1.96 -20.52
N CYS A 248 7.49 -2.01 -19.34
CA CYS A 248 7.12 -3.00 -18.33
C CYS A 248 6.09 -2.41 -17.36
N ARG A 249 5.12 -3.23 -16.94
CA ARG A 249 4.08 -2.85 -15.99
C ARG A 249 4.63 -2.21 -14.70
N ASN A 250 5.77 -2.74 -14.22
CA ASN A 250 6.54 -2.20 -13.11
C ASN A 250 8.02 -2.58 -13.24
N ASP A 251 8.84 -2.21 -12.28
CA ASP A 251 10.28 -2.44 -12.33
C ASP A 251 10.67 -3.92 -12.24
N THR A 252 9.88 -4.77 -11.58
CA THR A 252 10.21 -6.20 -11.44
C THR A 252 10.38 -6.91 -12.79
N PRO A 253 9.42 -6.89 -13.74
CA PRO A 253 9.65 -7.44 -15.07
C PRO A 253 10.73 -6.66 -15.85
N ALA A 254 10.92 -5.36 -15.63
CA ALA A 254 11.96 -4.60 -16.31
C ALA A 254 13.36 -5.11 -15.96
N VAL A 255 13.65 -5.33 -14.68
CA VAL A 255 14.95 -5.87 -14.21
C VAL A 255 15.17 -7.30 -14.72
N ARG A 256 14.12 -8.13 -14.73
CA ARG A 256 14.21 -9.48 -15.30
C ARG A 256 14.54 -9.44 -16.79
N LEU A 257 13.89 -8.55 -17.53
CA LEU A 257 14.13 -8.37 -18.95
C LEU A 257 15.56 -7.84 -19.25
N MET A 258 16.06 -6.91 -18.45
CA MET A 258 17.45 -6.44 -18.53
C MET A 258 18.45 -7.60 -18.35
N THR A 259 18.22 -8.47 -17.38
CA THR A 259 19.07 -9.64 -17.14
C THR A 259 19.01 -10.61 -18.31
N MET A 260 17.84 -10.94 -18.80
CA MET A 260 17.60 -11.81 -19.97
C MET A 260 18.31 -11.26 -21.22
N PHE A 261 18.17 -9.97 -21.49
CA PHE A 261 18.78 -9.35 -22.67
C PHE A 261 20.31 -9.34 -22.58
N ARG A 262 20.87 -9.05 -21.39
CA ARG A 262 22.33 -9.14 -21.17
C ARG A 262 22.86 -10.54 -21.44
N GLU A 263 22.20 -11.59 -20.96
CA GLU A 263 22.59 -12.99 -21.18
C GLU A 263 22.49 -13.40 -22.66
N ASN A 264 21.65 -12.72 -23.43
CA ASN A 264 21.49 -12.94 -24.87
C ASN A 264 22.30 -11.96 -25.76
N ASN A 265 23.25 -11.20 -25.18
CA ASN A 265 24.09 -10.20 -25.84
C ASN A 265 23.27 -9.10 -26.55
N ILE A 266 22.15 -8.68 -25.96
CA ILE A 266 21.34 -7.55 -26.40
C ILE A 266 21.66 -6.38 -25.47
N ARG A 267 22.09 -5.25 -26.04
CA ARG A 267 22.48 -4.07 -25.29
C ARG A 267 21.29 -3.14 -25.06
N VAL A 268 21.18 -2.64 -23.86
CA VAL A 268 20.19 -1.64 -23.47
C VAL A 268 20.96 -0.38 -23.05
N PRO A 269 20.72 0.79 -23.65
CA PRO A 269 19.64 1.11 -24.60
C PRO A 269 20.01 1.02 -26.09
N GLU A 270 21.21 0.53 -26.47
CA GLU A 270 21.73 0.66 -27.84
C GLU A 270 20.94 -0.18 -28.86
N ASP A 271 20.59 -1.42 -28.51
CA ASP A 271 19.86 -2.33 -29.39
C ASP A 271 18.34 -2.23 -29.15
N VAL A 272 17.91 -2.10 -27.89
CA VAL A 272 16.51 -1.92 -27.47
C VAL A 272 16.39 -1.05 -26.23
N GLY A 273 15.31 -0.31 -26.09
CA GLY A 273 14.96 0.41 -24.86
C GLY A 273 14.21 -0.48 -23.86
N ILE A 274 14.33 -0.18 -22.57
CA ILE A 274 13.46 -0.73 -21.51
C ILE A 274 13.03 0.43 -20.62
N ILE A 275 11.77 0.43 -20.22
CA ILE A 275 11.24 1.33 -19.21
C ILE A 275 10.39 0.53 -18.21
N GLY A 276 10.59 0.78 -16.93
CA GLY A 276 9.75 0.30 -15.83
C GLY A 276 8.73 1.35 -15.40
N PHE A 277 7.98 1.03 -14.37
CA PHE A 277 6.96 1.88 -13.78
C PHE A 277 6.90 1.59 -12.28
N ASP A 278 7.46 2.49 -11.43
CA ASP A 278 7.34 2.52 -9.95
C ASP A 278 7.78 3.87 -9.39
#